data_8c6a673589c79b8fec5e14a39773ae14
#
_entry.id   8c6a673589c79b8fec5e14a39773ae14
#
_cell.length_a   1.000
_cell.length_b   1.000
_cell.length_c   1.000
_cell.angle_alpha   90.00
_cell.angle_beta   90.00
_cell.angle_gamma   90.00
#
_symmetry.space_group_name_H-M   'P 1'
#
loop_
_entity.id
_entity.type
_entity.pdbx_description
1 polymer ?
#
loop_
_entity_poly.entity_id
_entity_poly.type
_entity_poly.pdbx_seq_one_letter_code
_entity_poly.pdbx_strand_id
1 'polypeptide(L)'
;MKRILLYSVILFLFVSCKSQQLTVGSLCGSFDGLEGRKSPLSTYVLLELNSDNTCSLVKLFDLSKIECKGEWSLSNGKLIEIMCNRNPVLNDIERALQGGGYIEGNIKITILNKNQLKFGNTILKRKK
;
A
#
# COMPACT_ATOMS: atom_id res chain seq x y z
N MET A 1 44.00 -28.83 9.84
CA MET A 1 43.09 -28.83 8.67
C MET A 1 41.63 -28.97 9.04
N LYS A 2 41.25 -29.80 10.00
CA LYS A 2 39.83 -29.92 10.41
C LYS A 2 39.25 -28.66 11.04
N ARG A 3 40.06 -27.80 11.65
CA ARG A 3 39.62 -26.55 12.27
C ARG A 3 39.29 -25.47 11.26
N ILE A 4 39.93 -25.44 10.12
CA ILE A 4 39.66 -24.45 9.05
C ILE A 4 38.32 -24.73 8.36
N LEU A 5 37.99 -26.01 8.19
CA LEU A 5 36.68 -26.42 7.62
C LEU A 5 35.52 -26.04 8.52
N LEU A 6 35.67 -26.10 9.84
CA LEU A 6 34.67 -25.71 10.81
C LEU A 6 34.39 -24.20 10.76
N TYR A 7 35.43 -23.38 10.62
CA TYR A 7 35.28 -21.93 10.49
C TYR A 7 34.62 -21.54 9.17
N SER A 8 34.89 -22.27 8.10
CA SER A 8 34.25 -22.04 6.80
C SER A 8 32.76 -22.34 6.83
N VAL A 9 32.35 -23.40 7.51
CA VAL A 9 30.93 -23.76 7.66
C VAL A 9 30.18 -22.73 8.52
N ILE A 10 30.80 -22.21 9.57
CA ILE A 10 30.21 -21.19 10.43
C ILE A 10 30.02 -19.87 9.67
N LEU A 11 30.97 -19.51 8.83
CA LEU A 11 30.90 -18.31 8.01
C LEU A 11 29.72 -18.38 7.01
N PHE A 12 29.47 -19.58 6.46
CA PHE A 12 28.33 -19.80 5.54
C PHE A 12 26.99 -19.65 6.21
N LEU A 13 26.86 -19.96 7.50
CA LEU A 13 25.62 -19.82 8.24
C LEU A 13 25.25 -18.35 8.49
N PHE A 14 26.20 -17.45 8.56
CA PHE A 14 25.92 -16.02 8.73
C PHE A 14 25.48 -15.32 7.44
N VAL A 15 25.80 -15.87 6.28
CA VAL A 15 25.43 -15.30 4.98
C VAL A 15 23.98 -15.66 4.59
N SER A 16 23.38 -16.66 5.25
CA SER A 16 22.00 -17.08 4.94
C SER A 16 20.93 -16.25 5.64
N CYS A 17 21.29 -15.33 6.54
CA CYS A 17 20.36 -14.35 7.09
C CYS A 17 20.14 -13.20 6.11
N LYS A 18 19.47 -13.48 5.00
CA LYS A 18 19.02 -12.44 4.10
C LYS A 18 17.79 -11.76 4.71
N SER A 19 17.82 -10.43 4.73
CA SER A 19 16.62 -9.66 5.02
C SER A 19 15.48 -10.15 4.11
N GLN A 20 14.35 -10.49 4.69
CA GLN A 20 13.20 -10.93 3.91
C GLN A 20 12.80 -9.82 2.95
N GLN A 21 12.90 -10.08 1.65
CA GLN A 21 12.36 -9.18 0.67
C GLN A 21 10.83 -9.24 0.72
N LEU A 22 10.20 -8.06 0.79
CA LEU A 22 8.76 -7.97 0.72
C LEU A 22 8.31 -8.38 -0.68
N THR A 23 7.35 -9.28 -0.73
CA THR A 23 6.77 -9.78 -1.99
C THR A 23 5.34 -9.26 -2.15
N VAL A 24 4.82 -9.33 -3.37
CA VAL A 24 3.43 -8.99 -3.65
C VAL A 24 2.50 -9.76 -2.72
N GLY A 25 2.72 -11.05 -2.53
CA GLY A 25 1.90 -11.89 -1.66
C GLY A 25 1.92 -11.45 -0.20
N SER A 26 3.04 -10.96 0.30
CA SER A 26 3.15 -10.51 1.70
C SER A 26 2.44 -9.18 1.95
N LEU A 27 2.22 -8.39 0.90
CA LEU A 27 1.58 -7.07 1.00
C LEU A 27 0.09 -7.11 0.70
N CYS A 28 -0.44 -8.20 0.17
CA CYS A 28 -1.87 -8.31 -0.10
C CYS A 28 -2.67 -8.21 1.19
N GLY A 29 -3.83 -7.55 1.12
CA GLY A 29 -4.72 -7.36 2.25
C GLY A 29 -5.28 -5.95 2.31
N SER A 30 -5.87 -5.63 3.44
CA SER A 30 -6.48 -4.33 3.69
C SER A 30 -5.67 -3.56 4.73
N PHE A 31 -5.49 -2.28 4.46
CA PHE A 31 -4.78 -1.34 5.34
C PHE A 31 -5.67 -0.12 5.54
N ASP A 32 -5.69 0.42 6.74
CA ASP A 32 -6.44 1.64 7.02
C ASP A 32 -5.71 2.58 7.97
N GLY A 33 -6.14 3.83 7.98
CA GLY A 33 -5.58 4.83 8.87
C GLY A 33 -6.41 6.11 8.85
N LEU A 34 -6.17 6.95 9.84
CA LEU A 34 -6.77 8.27 9.93
C LEU A 34 -5.73 9.34 9.61
N GLU A 35 -6.04 10.20 8.67
CA GLU A 35 -5.24 11.38 8.38
C GLU A 35 -5.67 12.49 9.33
N GLY A 36 -4.70 13.02 10.06
CA GLY A 36 -4.97 14.03 11.07
C GLY A 36 -5.26 13.43 12.44
N ARG A 37 -5.14 14.27 13.46
CA ARG A 37 -5.43 13.88 14.84
C ARG A 37 -6.93 14.04 15.08
N LYS A 38 -7.55 13.01 15.67
CA LYS A 38 -8.89 12.99 16.31
C LYS A 38 -9.75 14.26 16.17
N SER A 39 -9.74 14.87 15.01
CA SER A 39 -10.58 16.00 14.66
C SER A 39 -11.82 15.50 13.96
N PRO A 40 -12.99 16.14 14.09
CA PRO A 40 -14.16 15.81 13.29
C PRO A 40 -13.89 15.97 11.78
N LEU A 41 -12.78 16.61 11.41
CA LEU A 41 -12.34 16.78 10.01
C LEU A 41 -11.30 15.76 9.58
N SER A 42 -11.06 14.69 10.36
CA SER A 42 -10.08 13.67 9.99
C SER A 42 -10.55 12.85 8.79
N THR A 43 -9.62 12.55 7.88
CA THR A 43 -9.88 11.74 6.71
C THR A 43 -9.54 10.29 7.02
N TYR A 44 -10.50 9.39 6.80
CA TYR A 44 -10.28 7.94 6.89
C TYR A 44 -9.79 7.43 5.54
N VAL A 45 -8.70 6.68 5.55
CA VAL A 45 -8.11 6.11 4.33
C VAL A 45 -8.16 4.59 4.43
N LEU A 46 -8.70 3.95 3.41
CA LEU A 46 -8.75 2.50 3.29
C LEU A 46 -8.07 2.08 1.99
N LEU A 47 -7.07 1.23 2.09
CA LEU A 47 -6.36 0.67 0.95
C LEU A 47 -6.54 -0.84 0.92
N GLU A 48 -6.98 -1.37 -0.21
CA GLU A 48 -7.07 -2.81 -0.44
C GLU A 48 -6.14 -3.21 -1.58
N LEU A 49 -5.24 -4.13 -1.30
CA LEU A 49 -4.30 -4.68 -2.27
C LEU A 49 -4.65 -6.15 -2.51
N ASN A 50 -5.01 -6.48 -3.74
CA ASN A 50 -5.42 -7.82 -4.11
C ASN A 50 -4.28 -8.60 -4.77
N SER A 51 -4.31 -9.91 -4.67
CA SER A 51 -3.27 -10.80 -5.21
C SER A 51 -3.21 -10.82 -6.74
N ASP A 52 -4.26 -10.38 -7.41
CA ASP A 52 -4.31 -10.24 -8.87
C ASP A 52 -3.77 -8.89 -9.36
N ASN A 53 -3.07 -8.15 -8.50
CA ASN A 53 -2.51 -6.82 -8.75
C ASN A 53 -3.55 -5.70 -8.91
N THR A 54 -4.81 -5.98 -8.64
CA THR A 54 -5.82 -4.92 -8.55
C THR A 54 -5.81 -4.29 -7.17
N CYS A 55 -6.25 -3.05 -7.06
CA CYS A 55 -6.31 -2.34 -5.80
C CYS A 55 -7.46 -1.34 -5.75
N SER A 56 -7.81 -0.98 -4.53
CA SER A 56 -8.79 0.07 -4.26
C SER A 56 -8.28 0.97 -3.14
N LEU A 57 -8.26 2.27 -3.39
CA LEU A 57 -7.93 3.28 -2.39
C LEU A 57 -9.14 4.18 -2.20
N VAL A 58 -9.63 4.27 -0.98
CA VAL A 58 -10.80 5.07 -0.64
C VAL A 58 -10.42 6.06 0.44
N LYS A 59 -10.76 7.33 0.23
CA LYS A 59 -10.66 8.37 1.25
C LYS A 59 -12.07 8.83 1.61
N LEU A 60 -12.38 8.78 2.89
CA LEU A 60 -13.67 9.25 3.42
C LEU A 60 -13.40 10.44 4.33
N PHE A 61 -13.99 11.58 4.02
CA PHE A 61 -13.97 12.74 4.87
C PHE A 61 -15.31 13.44 4.86
N ASP A 62 -15.85 13.69 6.05
CA ASP A 62 -17.19 14.25 6.22
C ASP A 62 -18.22 13.40 5.44
N LEU A 63 -18.96 13.97 4.52
CA LEU A 63 -19.92 13.27 3.67
C LEU A 63 -19.36 12.93 2.28
N SER A 64 -18.09 13.16 2.07
CA SER A 64 -17.46 12.97 0.77
C SER A 64 -16.65 11.68 0.71
N LYS A 65 -16.65 11.05 -0.47
CA LYS A 65 -15.87 9.85 -0.76
C LYS A 65 -15.03 10.09 -2.01
N ILE A 66 -13.74 9.90 -1.88
CA ILE A 66 -12.81 9.90 -3.02
C ILE A 66 -12.29 8.48 -3.21
N GLU A 67 -12.34 7.98 -4.43
CA GLU A 67 -12.01 6.59 -4.73
C GLU A 67 -11.03 6.49 -5.89
N CYS A 68 -10.09 5.56 -5.74
CA CYS A 68 -9.17 5.15 -6.81
C CYS A 68 -9.25 3.64 -6.96
N LYS A 69 -9.59 3.17 -8.14
CA LYS A 69 -9.55 1.76 -8.50
C LYS A 69 -8.55 1.57 -9.62
N GLY A 70 -7.69 0.60 -9.50
CA GLY A 70 -6.69 0.38 -10.52
C GLY A 70 -5.82 -0.83 -10.22
N GLU A 71 -4.59 -0.72 -10.67
CA GLU A 71 -3.59 -1.77 -10.52
C GLU A 71 -2.46 -1.25 -9.65
N TRP A 72 -1.84 -2.17 -8.91
CA TRP A 72 -0.70 -1.84 -8.09
C TRP A 72 0.50 -2.70 -8.44
N SER A 73 1.68 -2.15 -8.22
CA SER A 73 2.93 -2.85 -8.40
C SER A 73 3.90 -2.48 -7.30
N LEU A 74 4.87 -3.36 -7.07
CA LEU A 74 5.91 -3.16 -6.09
C LEU A 74 7.18 -2.71 -6.79
N SER A 75 7.71 -1.57 -6.36
CA SER A 75 8.95 -1.01 -6.90
C SER A 75 10.06 -1.11 -5.87
N ASN A 76 11.16 -1.77 -6.23
CA ASN A 76 12.37 -1.92 -5.39
C ASN A 76 12.13 -2.50 -3.99
N GLY A 77 10.99 -3.16 -3.74
CA GLY A 77 10.65 -3.70 -2.43
C GLY A 77 10.35 -2.66 -1.36
N LYS A 78 10.29 -1.38 -1.70
CA LYS A 78 10.13 -0.28 -0.73
C LYS A 78 8.97 0.65 -1.07
N LEU A 79 8.45 0.57 -2.28
CA LEU A 79 7.45 1.49 -2.77
C LEU A 79 6.35 0.73 -3.49
N ILE A 80 5.11 1.07 -3.15
CA ILE A 80 3.93 0.62 -3.88
C ILE A 80 3.54 1.72 -4.85
N GLU A 81 3.43 1.39 -6.12
CA GLU A 81 2.91 2.29 -7.14
C GLU A 81 1.51 1.85 -7.52
N ILE A 82 0.56 2.78 -7.45
CA ILE A 82 -0.83 2.54 -7.81
C ILE A 82 -1.15 3.38 -9.05
N MET A 83 -1.62 2.71 -10.09
CA MET A 83 -2.14 3.36 -11.28
C MET A 83 -3.66 3.38 -11.19
N CYS A 84 -4.23 4.56 -10.95
CA CYS A 84 -5.67 4.72 -10.87
C CYS A 84 -6.26 4.75 -12.28
N ASN A 85 -7.17 3.83 -12.56
CA ASN A 85 -7.84 3.77 -13.84
C ASN A 85 -8.95 4.82 -13.92
N ARG A 86 -9.09 5.43 -15.09
CA ARG A 86 -10.25 6.27 -15.34
C ARG A 86 -11.51 5.40 -15.27
N ASN A 87 -12.51 5.86 -14.53
CA ASN A 87 -13.79 5.16 -14.48
C ASN A 87 -14.52 5.33 -15.83
N PRO A 88 -14.61 4.29 -16.67
CA PRO A 88 -15.20 4.42 -18.00
C PRO A 88 -16.73 4.51 -17.99
N VAL A 89 -17.36 4.25 -16.86
CA VAL A 89 -18.82 4.16 -16.74
C VAL A 89 -19.44 5.51 -16.44
N LEU A 90 -18.69 6.42 -15.82
CA LEU A 90 -19.21 7.71 -15.38
C LEU A 90 -18.70 8.83 -16.29
N ASN A 91 -19.61 9.61 -16.84
CA ASN A 91 -19.27 10.88 -17.49
C ASN A 91 -19.02 11.98 -16.45
N ASP A 92 -18.52 13.13 -16.89
CA ASP A 92 -18.16 14.21 -15.98
C ASP A 92 -19.35 14.76 -15.18
N ILE A 93 -20.54 14.70 -15.75
CA ILE A 93 -21.77 15.15 -15.07
C ILE A 93 -22.13 14.17 -13.96
N GLU A 94 -22.08 12.88 -14.22
CA GLU A 94 -22.38 11.85 -13.23
C GLU A 94 -21.40 11.87 -12.07
N ARG A 95 -20.11 12.12 -12.35
CA ARG A 95 -19.12 12.31 -11.31
C ARG A 95 -19.43 13.49 -10.41
N ALA A 96 -19.81 14.61 -10.99
CA ALA A 96 -20.18 15.80 -10.22
C ALA A 96 -21.41 15.57 -9.34
N LEU A 97 -22.36 14.78 -9.83
CA LEU A 97 -23.59 14.49 -9.09
C LEU A 97 -23.43 13.51 -7.94
N GLN A 98 -22.37 12.69 -7.97
CA GLN A 98 -22.11 11.71 -6.90
C GLN A 98 -21.55 12.33 -5.62
N GLY A 99 -21.18 13.61 -5.63
CA GLY A 99 -20.67 14.30 -4.45
C GLY A 99 -19.30 13.79 -3.98
N GLY A 100 -18.65 12.94 -4.76
CA GLY A 100 -17.31 12.43 -4.48
C GLY A 100 -16.38 12.63 -5.66
N GLY A 101 -15.09 12.47 -5.42
CA GLY A 101 -14.05 12.53 -6.44
C GLY A 101 -13.57 11.14 -6.86
N TYR A 102 -13.01 11.07 -8.05
CA TYR A 102 -12.29 9.91 -8.52
C TYR A 102 -10.84 10.31 -8.77
N ILE A 103 -9.91 9.59 -8.18
CA ILE A 103 -8.48 9.89 -8.34
C ILE A 103 -7.99 9.21 -9.61
N GLU A 104 -7.40 9.98 -10.50
CA GLU A 104 -6.74 9.49 -11.71
C GLU A 104 -5.23 9.73 -11.60
N GLY A 105 -4.46 8.87 -12.24
CA GLY A 105 -3.00 8.99 -12.28
C GLY A 105 -2.29 8.04 -11.34
N ASN A 106 -1.05 8.39 -11.02
CA ASN A 106 -0.17 7.53 -10.24
C ASN A 106 -0.09 7.98 -8.79
N ILE A 107 -0.24 7.01 -7.89
CA ILE A 107 -0.05 7.22 -6.45
C ILE A 107 1.12 6.38 -5.99
N LYS A 108 1.98 6.96 -5.16
CA LYS A 108 3.12 6.27 -4.56
C LYS A 108 2.92 6.15 -3.06
N ILE A 109 3.07 4.94 -2.55
CA ILE A 109 2.91 4.63 -1.13
C ILE A 109 4.20 4.00 -0.64
N THR A 110 4.77 4.55 0.43
CA THR A 110 6.02 4.05 1.02
C THR A 110 5.71 2.87 1.92
N ILE A 111 6.51 1.81 1.80
CA ILE A 111 6.40 0.63 2.66
C ILE A 111 7.29 0.85 3.88
N LEU A 112 6.70 0.85 5.07
CA LEU A 112 7.44 0.88 6.33
C LEU A 112 7.80 -0.54 6.76
N ASN A 113 6.84 -1.44 6.71
CA ASN A 113 7.00 -2.88 6.92
C ASN A 113 5.77 -3.60 6.35
N LYS A 114 5.71 -4.93 6.47
CA LYS A 114 4.60 -5.71 5.91
C LYS A 114 3.22 -5.36 6.48
N ASN A 115 3.17 -4.68 7.62
CA ASN A 115 1.92 -4.34 8.31
C ASN A 115 1.65 -2.84 8.34
N GLN A 116 2.58 -2.02 7.87
CA GLN A 116 2.46 -0.56 7.90
C GLN A 116 2.92 0.07 6.60
N LEU A 117 2.10 0.94 6.06
CA LEU A 117 2.37 1.71 4.86
C LEU A 117 2.24 3.20 5.19
N LYS A 118 2.94 4.03 4.44
CA LYS A 118 2.84 5.48 4.59
C LYS A 118 2.32 6.10 3.30
N PHE A 119 1.16 6.70 3.38
CA PHE A 119 0.53 7.45 2.29
C PHE A 119 0.51 8.94 2.66
N GLY A 120 1.36 9.71 2.00
CA GLY A 120 1.57 11.11 2.40
C GLY A 120 2.07 11.19 3.84
N ASN A 121 1.30 11.80 4.72
CA ASN A 121 1.58 11.88 6.15
C ASN A 121 0.77 10.87 6.98
N THR A 122 0.01 10.01 6.33
CA THR A 122 -0.87 9.05 6.99
C THR A 122 -0.22 7.69 7.08
N ILE A 123 -0.22 7.10 8.26
CA ILE A 123 0.24 5.73 8.47
C ILE A 123 -0.97 4.80 8.34
N LEU A 124 -0.88 3.90 7.37
CA LEU A 124 -1.89 2.87 7.16
C LEU A 124 -1.42 1.59 7.83
N LYS A 125 -2.26 1.01 8.65
CA LYS A 125 -1.97 -0.23 9.37
C LYS A 125 -2.82 -1.36 8.80
N ARG A 126 -2.25 -2.57 8.75
CA ARG A 126 -2.97 -3.75 8.28
C ARG A 126 -4.18 -4.02 9.19
N LYS A 127 -5.31 -4.18 8.57
CA LYS A 127 -6.52 -4.61 9.28
C LYS A 127 -6.43 -6.11 9.62
N LYS A 128 -6.84 -6.41 10.81
CA LYS A 128 -6.94 -7.80 11.24
C LYS A 128 -8.26 -8.43 10.84
#